data_8c748dd32288c41748a53ccf071e1103
#
_entry.id   8c748dd32288c41748a53ccf071e1103
#
_cell.length_a   1.000
_cell.length_b   1.000
_cell.length_c   1.000
_cell.angle_alpha   90.00
_cell.angle_beta   90.00
_cell.angle_gamma   90.00
#
_symmetry.space_group_name_H-M   'P 1'
#
loop_
_entity.id
_entity.type
_entity.pdbx_description
1 polymer ?
#
loop_
_entity_poly.entity_id
_entity_poly.type
_entity_poly.pdbx_seq_one_letter_code
_entity_poly.pdbx_strand_id
1 'polypeptide(L)'
;GHIFLIGSIAGLYPTDSAIYSSQKTAIHKIAQSLRIELSGSRVKLTEITPGRTKTSFANKIFSSNKKKKEFTNSFQVLDPEDISNALLFALNTKWKTNISLIEILPTEQSPGGIPIIPVKDPILE
;
A
#
# COMPACT_ATOMS: atom_id res chain seq x y z
N GLY A 1 -6.21 -2.64 -21.91
CA GLY A 1 -6.62 -2.93 -20.53
C GLY A 1 -5.66 -2.37 -19.50
N HIS A 2 -6.04 -2.41 -18.23
CA HIS A 2 -5.19 -1.97 -17.14
C HIS A 2 -5.37 -2.93 -15.93
N ILE A 3 -4.29 -3.57 -15.52
CA ILE A 3 -4.25 -4.46 -14.35
C ILE A 3 -3.76 -3.64 -13.15
N PHE A 4 -4.46 -3.76 -12.04
CA PHE A 4 -4.03 -3.19 -10.76
C PHE A 4 -3.75 -4.32 -9.77
N LEU A 5 -2.56 -4.29 -9.17
CA LEU A 5 -2.20 -5.19 -8.08
C LEU A 5 -2.12 -4.38 -6.78
N ILE A 6 -2.82 -4.82 -5.76
CA ILE A 6 -2.75 -4.18 -4.44
C ILE A 6 -1.73 -4.93 -3.58
N GLY A 7 -0.55 -4.34 -3.53
CA GLY A 7 0.55 -4.82 -2.71
C GLY A 7 0.48 -4.32 -1.25
N SER A 8 1.62 -3.94 -0.74
CA SER A 8 1.81 -3.31 0.57
C SER A 8 3.23 -2.75 0.65
N ILE A 9 3.45 -1.74 1.47
CA ILE A 9 4.80 -1.29 1.84
C ILE A 9 5.63 -2.43 2.44
N ALA A 10 5.00 -3.44 3.05
CA ALA A 10 5.66 -4.66 3.53
C ALA A 10 6.30 -5.50 2.40
N GLY A 11 5.95 -5.25 1.16
CA GLY A 11 6.61 -5.85 -0.01
C GLY A 11 7.85 -5.09 -0.46
N LEU A 12 8.01 -3.85 -0.04
CA LEU A 12 9.13 -2.98 -0.41
C LEU A 12 10.16 -2.87 0.72
N TYR A 13 9.69 -2.95 1.98
CA TYR A 13 10.51 -2.75 3.17
C TYR A 13 10.35 -3.92 4.13
N PRO A 14 11.39 -4.28 4.90
CA PRO A 14 11.29 -5.31 5.93
C PRO A 14 10.31 -4.90 7.03
N THR A 15 9.62 -5.89 7.60
CA THR A 15 8.73 -5.72 8.74
C THR A 15 9.06 -6.78 9.81
N ASP A 16 8.41 -6.68 10.95
CA ASP A 16 8.51 -7.66 12.04
C ASP A 16 7.78 -8.99 11.75
N SER A 17 7.09 -9.08 10.61
CA SER A 17 6.40 -10.30 10.16
C SER A 17 7.03 -10.84 8.88
N ALA A 18 7.95 -11.81 9.02
CA ALA A 18 8.65 -12.40 7.90
C ALA A 18 7.71 -13.04 6.87
N ILE A 19 6.68 -13.76 7.32
CA ILE A 19 5.72 -14.43 6.41
C ILE A 19 4.91 -13.40 5.63
N TYR A 20 4.35 -12.41 6.31
CA TYR A 20 3.56 -11.37 5.64
C TYR A 20 4.41 -10.55 4.65
N SER A 21 5.59 -10.15 5.08
CA SER A 21 6.53 -9.41 4.23
C SER A 21 6.90 -10.22 2.98
N SER A 22 7.23 -11.50 3.14
CA SER A 22 7.57 -12.38 2.02
C SER A 22 6.42 -12.52 1.01
N GLN A 23 5.19 -12.68 1.48
CA GLN A 23 4.00 -12.74 0.61
C GLN A 23 3.81 -11.44 -0.18
N LYS A 24 3.98 -10.30 0.47
CA LYS A 24 3.85 -9.00 -0.19
C LYS A 24 5.02 -8.69 -1.14
N THR A 25 6.22 -9.15 -0.82
CA THR A 25 7.37 -9.11 -1.73
C THR A 25 7.14 -9.96 -2.99
N ALA A 26 6.49 -11.12 -2.84
CA ALA A 26 6.11 -11.93 -3.99
C ALA A 26 5.15 -11.18 -4.93
N ILE A 27 4.14 -10.48 -4.40
CA ILE A 27 3.24 -9.64 -5.20
C ILE A 27 4.01 -8.55 -5.94
N HIS A 28 4.94 -7.87 -5.26
CA HIS A 28 5.79 -6.87 -5.89
C HIS A 28 6.63 -7.45 -7.03
N LYS A 29 7.21 -8.64 -6.83
CA LYS A 29 7.99 -9.33 -7.86
C LYS A 29 7.12 -9.78 -9.04
N ILE A 30 5.91 -10.28 -8.76
CA ILE A 30 4.93 -10.61 -9.79
C ILE A 30 4.60 -9.37 -10.63
N ALA A 31 4.37 -8.22 -10.02
CA ALA A 31 4.09 -6.98 -10.75
C ALA A 31 5.22 -6.60 -11.71
N GLN A 32 6.47 -6.75 -11.27
CA GLN A 32 7.65 -6.49 -12.11
C GLN A 32 7.75 -7.46 -13.28
N SER A 33 7.62 -8.77 -13.02
CA SER A 33 7.75 -9.82 -14.05
C SER A 33 6.60 -9.77 -15.04
N LEU A 34 5.37 -9.58 -14.55
CA LEU A 34 4.18 -9.52 -15.40
C LEU A 34 4.21 -8.34 -16.37
N ARG A 35 4.85 -7.21 -16.01
CA ARG A 35 5.06 -6.11 -16.98
C ARG A 35 5.95 -6.53 -18.14
N ILE A 36 6.91 -7.42 -17.92
CA ILE A 36 7.77 -7.96 -18.99
C ILE A 36 6.95 -8.89 -19.88
N GLU A 37 6.19 -9.80 -19.27
CA GLU A 37 5.34 -10.76 -20.00
C GLU A 37 4.25 -10.05 -20.84
N LEU A 38 3.72 -8.94 -20.34
CA LEU A 38 2.73 -8.12 -21.04
C LEU A 38 3.33 -7.21 -22.12
N SER A 39 4.65 -7.24 -22.32
CA SER A 39 5.31 -6.43 -23.35
C SER A 39 4.74 -6.77 -24.74
N GLY A 40 4.44 -5.74 -25.52
CA GLY A 40 3.77 -5.88 -26.83
C GLY A 40 2.25 -6.09 -26.77
N SER A 41 1.67 -6.34 -25.59
CA SER A 41 0.22 -6.32 -25.40
C SER A 41 -0.28 -4.88 -25.21
N ARG A 42 -1.56 -4.65 -25.34
CA ARG A 42 -2.16 -3.33 -25.04
C ARG A 42 -2.67 -3.25 -23.58
N VAL A 43 -1.91 -3.83 -22.65
CA VAL A 43 -2.28 -3.89 -21.23
C VAL A 43 -1.25 -3.12 -20.39
N LYS A 44 -1.71 -2.15 -19.60
CA LYS A 44 -0.92 -1.49 -18.57
C LYS A 44 -0.98 -2.30 -17.27
N LEU A 45 0.03 -2.14 -16.42
CA LEU A 45 0.03 -2.72 -15.08
C LEU A 45 0.55 -1.70 -14.07
N THR A 46 -0.22 -1.48 -13.03
CA THR A 46 0.13 -0.63 -11.90
C THR A 46 0.05 -1.43 -10.61
N GLU A 47 1.08 -1.38 -9.81
CA GLU A 47 1.05 -1.84 -8.42
C GLU A 47 0.79 -0.64 -7.51
N ILE A 48 -0.11 -0.81 -6.53
CA ILE A 48 -0.32 0.17 -5.45
C ILE A 48 0.13 -0.48 -4.15
N THR A 49 1.06 0.15 -3.45
CA THR A 49 1.65 -0.34 -2.20
C THR A 49 1.26 0.58 -1.04
N PRO A 50 0.07 0.35 -0.44
CA PRO A 50 -0.37 1.19 0.65
C PRO A 50 0.37 0.88 1.95
N GLY A 51 0.53 1.93 2.75
CA GLY A 51 0.83 1.84 4.17
C GLY A 51 -0.39 1.46 4.99
N ARG A 52 -0.39 1.87 6.25
CA ARG A 52 -1.49 1.55 7.17
C ARG A 52 -2.78 2.22 6.73
N THR A 53 -3.77 1.39 6.47
CA THR A 53 -5.08 1.81 5.95
C THR A 53 -6.18 1.29 6.89
N LYS A 54 -7.19 2.10 7.11
CA LYS A 54 -8.37 1.76 7.93
C LYS A 54 -9.23 0.73 7.23
N THR A 55 -9.03 -0.54 7.59
CA THR A 55 -9.76 -1.68 7.02
C THR A 55 -10.10 -2.69 8.10
N SER A 56 -10.85 -3.73 7.75
CA SER A 56 -11.09 -4.87 8.64
C SER A 56 -9.83 -5.74 8.92
N PHE A 57 -8.68 -5.40 8.34
CA PHE A 57 -7.43 -6.15 8.48
C PHE A 57 -6.99 -6.28 9.95
N ALA A 58 -7.07 -5.20 10.73
CA ALA A 58 -6.74 -5.23 12.15
C ALA A 58 -7.61 -6.24 12.94
N ASN A 59 -8.86 -6.47 12.51
CA ASN A 59 -9.75 -7.44 13.12
C ASN A 59 -9.31 -8.89 12.87
N LYS A 60 -8.59 -9.15 11.79
CA LYS A 60 -8.11 -10.48 11.40
C LYS A 60 -6.79 -10.84 12.08
N ILE A 61 -5.94 -9.85 12.38
CA ILE A 61 -4.60 -10.10 12.93
C ILE A 61 -4.52 -9.94 14.45
N PHE A 62 -5.41 -9.17 15.07
CA PHE A 62 -5.39 -8.95 16.50
C PHE A 62 -6.64 -9.53 17.18
N SER A 63 -6.44 -10.39 18.17
CA SER A 63 -7.51 -10.91 19.02
C SER A 63 -7.95 -9.89 20.08
N SER A 64 -7.04 -9.02 20.53
CA SER A 64 -7.29 -8.03 21.59
C SER A 64 -7.85 -6.74 21.02
N ASN A 65 -8.96 -6.26 21.60
CA ASN A 65 -9.54 -4.96 21.23
C ASN A 65 -8.60 -3.78 21.53
N LYS A 66 -7.75 -3.89 22.54
CA LYS A 66 -6.74 -2.89 22.87
C LYS A 66 -5.72 -2.76 21.72
N LYS A 67 -5.15 -3.88 21.27
CA LYS A 67 -4.20 -3.89 20.15
C LYS A 67 -4.82 -3.40 18.84
N LYS A 68 -6.10 -3.72 18.60
CA LYS A 68 -6.84 -3.20 17.42
C LYS A 68 -6.92 -1.68 17.45
N LYS A 69 -7.30 -1.10 18.60
CA LYS A 69 -7.39 0.35 18.77
C LYS A 69 -6.02 1.03 18.66
N GLU A 70 -4.99 0.45 19.28
CA GLU A 70 -3.62 0.96 19.15
C GLU A 70 -3.15 0.94 17.70
N PHE A 71 -3.48 -0.11 16.95
CA PHE A 71 -3.10 -0.21 15.55
C PHE A 71 -3.83 0.80 14.66
N THR A 72 -5.10 1.09 14.92
CA THR A 72 -5.91 1.98 14.07
C THR A 72 -5.90 3.44 14.50
N ASN A 73 -5.60 3.73 15.77
CA ASN A 73 -5.76 5.07 16.33
C ASN A 73 -4.44 5.69 16.83
N SER A 74 -3.31 5.03 16.59
CA SER A 74 -2.00 5.57 17.06
C SER A 74 -1.53 6.79 16.27
N PHE A 75 -2.12 7.03 15.10
CA PHE A 75 -1.87 8.18 14.22
C PHE A 75 -2.94 8.21 13.11
N GLN A 76 -2.91 9.24 12.28
CA GLN A 76 -3.84 9.37 11.17
C GLN A 76 -3.48 8.37 10.07
N VAL A 77 -4.28 7.32 9.91
CA VAL A 77 -4.11 6.28 8.89
C VAL A 77 -4.82 6.65 7.60
N LEU A 78 -4.45 6.01 6.49
CA LEU A 78 -5.16 6.17 5.22
C LEU A 78 -6.59 5.61 5.32
N ASP A 79 -7.51 6.22 4.62
CA ASP A 79 -8.81 5.64 4.32
C ASP A 79 -8.75 4.83 3.00
N PRO A 80 -9.63 3.85 2.80
CA PRO A 80 -9.70 3.11 1.53
C PRO A 80 -9.91 4.01 0.31
N GLU A 81 -10.51 5.17 0.51
CA GLU A 81 -10.74 6.17 -0.54
C GLU A 81 -9.43 6.76 -1.06
N ASP A 82 -8.42 6.94 -0.22
CA ASP A 82 -7.09 7.41 -0.64
C ASP A 82 -6.47 6.46 -1.65
N ILE A 83 -6.65 5.14 -1.42
CA ILE A 83 -6.17 4.11 -2.34
C ILE A 83 -6.96 4.12 -3.65
N SER A 84 -8.27 4.31 -3.57
CA SER A 84 -9.14 4.40 -4.75
C SER A 84 -8.80 5.63 -5.60
N ASN A 85 -8.50 6.77 -4.99
CA ASN A 85 -8.08 7.98 -5.67
C ASN A 85 -6.75 7.79 -6.40
N ALA A 86 -5.78 7.12 -5.76
CA ALA A 86 -4.51 6.77 -6.39
C ALA A 86 -4.70 5.83 -7.60
N LEU A 87 -5.61 4.87 -7.50
CA LEU A 87 -5.98 3.98 -8.59
C LEU A 87 -6.60 4.77 -9.75
N LEU A 88 -7.56 5.64 -9.47
CA LEU A 88 -8.20 6.49 -10.47
C LEU A 88 -7.21 7.42 -11.17
N PHE A 89 -6.25 7.97 -10.44
CA PHE A 89 -5.16 8.76 -11.02
C PHE A 89 -4.38 7.94 -12.06
N ALA A 90 -3.95 6.73 -11.72
CA ALA A 90 -3.22 5.88 -12.64
C ALA A 90 -4.09 5.41 -13.82
N LEU A 91 -5.37 5.11 -13.58
CA LEU A 91 -6.32 4.68 -14.60
C LEU A 91 -6.52 5.74 -15.67
N ASN A 92 -6.62 7.00 -15.28
CA ASN A 92 -6.88 8.14 -16.16
C ASN A 92 -5.67 8.58 -16.98
N THR A 93 -4.49 7.98 -16.81
CA THR A 93 -3.33 8.31 -17.64
C THR A 93 -3.50 7.84 -19.08
N LYS A 94 -2.94 8.62 -20.01
CA LYS A 94 -2.93 8.27 -21.44
C LYS A 94 -2.24 6.93 -21.65
N TRP A 95 -2.58 6.22 -22.72
CA TRP A 95 -2.01 4.92 -23.07
C TRP A 95 -0.47 4.88 -23.01
N LYS A 96 0.20 5.89 -23.49
CA LYS A 96 1.67 5.97 -23.52
C LYS A 96 2.32 6.08 -22.15
N THR A 97 1.54 6.30 -21.09
CA THR A 97 2.01 6.51 -19.72
C THR A 97 1.57 5.35 -18.86
N ASN A 98 2.52 4.51 -18.44
CA ASN A 98 2.28 3.47 -17.43
C ASN A 98 2.89 3.91 -16.10
N ILE A 99 2.07 4.13 -15.10
CA ILE A 99 2.55 4.31 -13.73
C ILE A 99 2.77 2.91 -13.15
N SER A 100 4.03 2.57 -12.95
CA SER A 100 4.40 1.20 -12.57
C SER A 100 4.09 0.87 -11.13
N LEU A 101 4.34 1.84 -10.24
CA LEU A 101 4.23 1.70 -8.80
C LEU A 101 3.73 3.02 -8.20
N ILE A 102 2.77 2.91 -7.28
CA ILE A 102 2.35 4.00 -6.40
C ILE A 102 2.56 3.52 -4.97
N GLU A 103 3.53 4.11 -4.30
CA GLU A 103 3.69 3.96 -2.86
C GLU A 103 2.89 5.07 -2.17
N ILE A 104 1.97 4.70 -1.29
CA ILE A 104 1.13 5.66 -0.56
C ILE A 104 1.12 5.34 0.92
N LEU A 105 1.54 6.30 1.74
CA LEU A 105 1.70 6.14 3.17
C LEU A 105 0.95 7.25 3.91
N PRO A 106 0.45 6.97 5.13
CA PRO A 106 0.17 8.04 6.08
C PRO A 106 1.42 8.92 6.27
N THR A 107 1.23 10.21 6.37
CA THR A 107 2.35 11.16 6.53
C THR A 107 3.23 10.85 7.74
N GLU A 108 2.61 10.34 8.81
CA GLU A 108 3.30 9.98 10.05
C GLU A 108 3.93 8.58 10.04
N GLN A 109 3.67 7.76 9.03
CA GLN A 109 4.22 6.41 8.93
C GLN A 109 5.57 6.42 8.21
N SER A 110 6.61 5.98 8.92
CA SER A 110 7.90 5.69 8.29
C SER A 110 7.86 4.33 7.56
N PRO A 111 8.46 4.20 6.37
CA PRO A 111 8.63 2.92 5.71
C PRO A 111 9.50 1.97 6.57
N GLY A 112 9.29 0.66 6.39
CA GLY A 112 10.16 -0.36 6.99
C GLY A 112 9.85 -0.75 8.42
N GLY A 113 8.64 -0.52 8.92
CA GLY A 113 8.24 -0.94 10.26
C GLY A 113 8.94 -0.18 11.39
N ILE A 114 9.61 0.91 11.08
CA ILE A 114 10.21 1.82 12.07
C ILE A 114 9.09 2.45 12.91
N PRO A 115 9.33 2.74 14.20
CA PRO A 115 8.34 3.36 15.05
C PRO A 115 7.76 4.62 14.41
N ILE A 116 6.46 4.73 14.45
CA ILE A 116 5.74 5.90 13.96
C ILE A 116 5.99 7.04 14.95
N ILE A 117 6.42 8.17 14.42
CA ILE A 117 6.63 9.37 15.22
C ILE A 117 5.47 10.32 14.90
N PRO A 118 4.49 10.46 15.80
CA PRO A 118 3.40 11.39 15.60
C PRO A 118 3.90 12.83 15.44
N VAL A 119 3.28 13.57 14.56
CA VAL A 119 3.52 15.02 14.45
C VAL A 119 3.02 15.68 15.72
N LYS A 120 3.84 16.53 16.34
CA LYS A 120 3.50 17.17 17.63
C LYS A 120 2.30 18.10 17.53
N ASP A 121 2.12 18.74 16.38
CA ASP A 121 1.01 19.63 16.08
C ASP A 121 0.40 19.22 14.74
N PRO A 122 -0.50 18.22 14.70
CA PRO A 122 -1.13 17.80 13.46
C PRO A 122 -1.97 18.96 12.91
N ILE A 123 -1.78 19.28 11.65
CA ILE A 123 -2.68 20.17 10.92
C ILE A 123 -4.01 19.44 10.83
N LEU A 124 -5.01 19.93 11.54
CA LEU A 124 -6.38 19.43 11.45
C LEU A 124 -6.96 19.95 10.12
N GLU A 125 -7.16 19.04 9.17
CA GLU A 125 -7.97 19.30 7.98
C GLU A 125 -9.46 19.20 8.31
#